data_695b77acac769ede68afb0623fb8f7db
#
_entry.id   695b77acac769ede68afb0623fb8f7db
#
_cell.length_a   1.000
_cell.length_b   1.000
_cell.length_c   1.000
_cell.angle_alpha   90.00
_cell.angle_beta   90.00
_cell.angle_gamma   90.00
#
_symmetry.space_group_name_H-M   'P 1'
#
loop_
_entity.id
_entity.type
_entity.pdbx_description
1 polymer ?
#
loop_
_entity_poly.entity_id
_entity_poly.type
_entity_poly.pdbx_seq_one_letter_code
_entity_poly.pdbx_strand_id
1 'polypeptide(L)'
;MKNRIVQLDFLKCVFILHVIMIHLVYLGQTYPWLKEFFLLYTTPVFFVISGFLAHVDKPFTEFCQKVKWWLVPYIVMEGLYIILASILPINEHIDRLDILVFLRKLAMEPLGPYWYIHNLIISYVAYYAVSWLYRNKIKIGALLLTVAFTGIFVVWLGIISWHCCIFFTIGVGIKLLRVPFLSVFRPSLFAIIVTIVGITSWQS
;
A
#
# COMPACT_ATOMS: atom_id res chain seq x y z
N MET A 1 -4.40 27.81 3.60
CA MET A 1 -3.85 27.00 2.49
C MET A 1 -2.95 25.94 3.11
N LYS A 2 -3.21 24.63 2.90
CA LYS A 2 -2.29 23.58 3.36
C LYS A 2 -0.97 23.73 2.63
N ASN A 3 0.15 23.85 3.35
CA ASN A 3 1.47 23.89 2.74
C ASN A 3 1.69 22.60 1.95
N ARG A 4 1.65 22.72 0.64
CA ARG A 4 1.91 21.60 -0.28
C ARG A 4 3.41 21.32 -0.29
N ILE A 5 3.80 20.07 -0.06
CA ILE A 5 5.20 19.67 -0.09
C ILE A 5 5.50 19.23 -1.53
N VAL A 6 6.04 20.17 -2.33
CA VAL A 6 6.32 19.96 -3.76
C VAL A 6 7.23 18.77 -4.00
N GLN A 7 8.20 18.53 -3.11
CA GLN A 7 9.14 17.42 -3.19
C GLN A 7 8.44 16.06 -3.07
N LEU A 8 7.37 15.97 -2.25
CA LEU A 8 6.55 14.76 -2.16
C LEU A 8 5.75 14.48 -3.44
N ASP A 9 5.25 15.54 -4.07
CA ASP A 9 4.52 15.39 -5.32
C ASP A 9 5.45 14.95 -6.45
N PHE A 10 6.67 15.52 -6.50
CA PHE A 10 7.71 15.08 -7.44
C PHE A 10 8.09 13.60 -7.23
N LEU A 11 8.32 13.20 -5.97
CA LEU A 11 8.66 11.82 -5.63
C LEU A 11 7.56 10.84 -6.06
N LYS A 12 6.29 11.18 -5.81
CA LYS A 12 5.15 10.39 -6.28
C LYS A 12 5.13 10.26 -7.81
N CYS A 13 5.40 11.35 -8.52
CA CYS A 13 5.45 11.34 -9.98
C CYS A 13 6.52 10.35 -10.49
N VAL A 14 7.73 10.40 -9.93
CA VAL A 14 8.82 9.47 -10.28
C VAL A 14 8.40 8.02 -10.01
N PHE A 15 7.82 7.73 -8.84
CA PHE A 15 7.39 6.37 -8.52
C PHE A 15 6.20 5.89 -9.37
N ILE A 16 5.29 6.78 -9.77
CA ILE A 16 4.23 6.42 -10.73
C ILE A 16 4.83 6.01 -12.07
N LEU A 17 5.86 6.71 -12.55
CA LEU A 17 6.58 6.33 -13.77
C LEU A 17 7.22 4.94 -13.62
N HIS A 18 7.84 4.63 -12.47
CA HIS A 18 8.36 3.28 -12.21
C HIS A 18 7.25 2.22 -12.24
N VAL A 19 6.09 2.50 -11.62
CA VAL A 19 4.94 1.58 -11.67
C VAL A 19 4.48 1.35 -13.11
N ILE A 20 4.40 2.39 -13.93
CA ILE A 20 4.06 2.24 -15.35
C ILE A 20 5.11 1.36 -16.05
N MET A 21 6.39 1.61 -15.82
CA MET A 21 7.49 0.84 -16.44
C MET A 21 7.43 -0.65 -16.09
N ILE A 22 7.18 -1.01 -14.82
CA ILE A 22 7.10 -2.42 -14.42
C ILE A 22 5.87 -3.16 -14.97
N HIS A 23 4.83 -2.42 -15.34
CA HIS A 23 3.63 -2.98 -15.97
C HIS A 23 3.75 -3.06 -17.51
N LEU A 24 4.79 -2.49 -18.11
CA LEU A 24 5.05 -2.68 -19.53
C LEU A 24 5.58 -4.11 -19.77
N VAL A 25 4.78 -4.93 -20.44
CA VAL A 25 5.06 -6.35 -20.71
C VAL A 25 6.46 -6.54 -21.33
N TYR A 26 6.80 -5.69 -22.31
CA TYR A 26 8.10 -5.75 -22.97
C TYR A 26 9.28 -5.57 -21.98
N LEU A 27 9.24 -4.55 -21.13
CA LEU A 27 10.30 -4.30 -20.16
C LEU A 27 10.38 -5.41 -19.11
N GLY A 28 9.23 -5.88 -18.62
CA GLY A 28 9.18 -6.94 -17.61
C GLY A 28 9.67 -8.30 -18.10
N GLN A 29 9.52 -8.59 -19.40
CA GLN A 29 10.02 -9.83 -20.01
C GLN A 29 11.49 -9.73 -20.42
N THR A 30 11.90 -8.58 -20.98
CA THR A 30 13.28 -8.40 -21.48
C THR A 30 14.27 -8.16 -20.32
N TYR A 31 13.82 -7.46 -19.26
CA TYR A 31 14.65 -7.08 -18.13
C TYR A 31 13.99 -7.43 -16.79
N PRO A 32 13.81 -8.72 -16.44
CA PRO A 32 13.12 -9.13 -15.21
C PRO A 32 13.76 -8.57 -13.94
N TRP A 33 15.10 -8.49 -13.89
CA TRP A 33 15.85 -7.90 -12.78
C TRP A 33 15.49 -6.42 -12.54
N LEU A 34 15.21 -5.66 -13.60
CA LEU A 34 14.83 -4.25 -13.50
C LEU A 34 13.43 -4.11 -12.88
N LYS A 35 12.51 -5.00 -13.24
CA LYS A 35 11.18 -5.08 -12.66
C LYS A 35 11.26 -5.37 -11.15
N GLU A 36 12.04 -6.38 -10.75
CA GLU A 36 12.23 -6.73 -9.35
C GLU A 36 12.88 -5.59 -8.57
N PHE A 37 13.91 -4.97 -9.12
CA PHE A 37 14.55 -3.80 -8.53
C PHE A 37 13.57 -2.66 -8.28
N PHE A 38 12.73 -2.29 -9.25
CA PHE A 38 11.74 -1.25 -9.06
C PHE A 38 10.66 -1.64 -8.04
N LEU A 39 10.22 -2.88 -8.02
CA LEU A 39 9.23 -3.36 -7.06
C LEU A 39 9.77 -3.30 -5.62
N LEU A 40 11.05 -3.62 -5.44
CA LEU A 40 11.69 -3.69 -4.12
C LEU A 40 11.56 -2.39 -3.31
N TYR A 41 11.67 -1.23 -3.94
CA TYR A 41 11.62 0.05 -3.25
C TYR A 41 10.37 0.89 -3.55
N THR A 42 9.78 0.76 -4.73
CA THR A 42 8.62 1.59 -5.11
C THR A 42 7.43 1.32 -4.19
N THR A 43 7.10 0.06 -3.97
CA THR A 43 5.99 -0.33 -3.09
C THR A 43 6.19 0.13 -1.64
N PRO A 44 7.33 -0.18 -0.97
CA PRO A 44 7.60 0.32 0.38
C PRO A 44 7.47 1.83 0.50
N VAL A 45 8.09 2.57 -0.41
CA VAL A 45 8.09 4.05 -0.35
C VAL A 45 6.69 4.62 -0.53
N PHE A 46 5.87 4.05 -1.43
CA PHE A 46 4.47 4.48 -1.56
C PHE A 46 3.67 4.28 -0.28
N PHE A 47 3.84 3.14 0.42
CA PHE A 47 3.17 2.90 1.70
C PHE A 47 3.66 3.85 2.79
N VAL A 48 4.97 4.12 2.87
CA VAL A 48 5.54 5.11 3.80
C VAL A 48 4.98 6.51 3.54
N ILE A 49 4.97 6.96 2.28
CA ILE A 49 4.39 8.27 1.91
C ILE A 49 2.89 8.31 2.28
N SER A 50 2.17 7.25 2.00
CA SER A 50 0.72 7.18 2.28
C SER A 50 0.44 7.22 3.78
N GLY A 51 1.23 6.51 4.60
CA GLY A 51 1.16 6.56 6.05
C GLY A 51 1.50 7.95 6.60
N PHE A 52 2.57 8.59 6.09
CA PHE A 52 2.94 9.95 6.48
C PHE A 52 1.83 10.98 6.16
N LEU A 53 1.16 10.82 5.04
CA LEU A 53 0.04 11.67 4.63
C LEU A 53 -1.30 11.27 5.25
N ALA A 54 -1.37 10.15 5.97
CA ALA A 54 -2.59 9.74 6.65
C ALA A 54 -2.99 10.76 7.73
N HIS A 55 -4.26 11.15 7.73
CA HIS A 55 -4.83 12.07 8.72
C HIS A 55 -5.86 11.29 9.53
N VAL A 56 -5.43 10.79 10.67
CA VAL A 56 -6.25 9.95 11.56
C VAL A 56 -6.94 10.75 12.67
N ASP A 57 -6.54 12.03 12.85
CA ASP A 57 -7.15 12.92 13.85
C ASP A 57 -8.48 13.54 13.39
N LYS A 58 -8.92 13.18 12.20
CA LYS A 58 -10.13 13.70 11.59
C LYS A 58 -11.39 13.04 12.16
N PRO A 59 -12.53 13.76 12.16
CA PRO A 59 -13.81 13.20 12.55
C PRO A 59 -14.20 12.03 11.65
N PHE A 60 -15.03 11.12 12.18
CA PHE A 60 -15.44 9.90 11.48
C PHE A 60 -16.06 10.15 10.11
N THR A 61 -16.83 11.23 9.98
CA THR A 61 -17.46 11.62 8.69
C THR A 61 -16.43 11.92 7.60
N GLU A 62 -15.37 12.68 7.91
CA GLU A 62 -14.29 12.96 6.94
C GLU A 62 -13.45 11.72 6.63
N PHE A 63 -13.26 10.84 7.61
CA PHE A 63 -12.63 9.56 7.40
C PHE A 63 -13.43 8.70 6.42
N CYS A 64 -14.74 8.51 6.66
CA CYS A 64 -15.60 7.74 5.77
C CYS A 64 -15.64 8.32 4.35
N GLN A 65 -15.69 9.65 4.23
CA GLN A 65 -15.66 10.31 2.92
C GLN A 65 -14.35 10.00 2.19
N LYS A 66 -13.20 10.02 2.87
CA LYS A 66 -11.92 9.70 2.26
C LYS A 66 -11.84 8.23 1.84
N VAL A 67 -12.29 7.31 2.69
CA VAL A 67 -12.35 5.87 2.35
C VAL A 67 -13.25 5.66 1.14
N LYS A 68 -14.42 6.29 1.09
CA LYS A 68 -15.34 6.22 -0.05
C LYS A 68 -14.66 6.67 -1.35
N TRP A 69 -13.88 7.76 -1.33
CA TRP A 69 -13.15 8.26 -2.50
C TRP A 69 -12.11 7.28 -3.05
N TRP A 70 -11.60 6.36 -2.23
CA TRP A 70 -10.70 5.31 -2.68
C TRP A 70 -11.45 4.01 -3.02
N LEU A 71 -12.46 3.68 -2.22
CA LEU A 71 -13.19 2.44 -2.35
C LEU A 71 -14.06 2.41 -3.62
N VAL A 72 -14.71 3.52 -3.98
CA VAL A 72 -15.57 3.57 -5.17
C VAL A 72 -14.78 3.30 -6.46
N PRO A 73 -13.68 4.02 -6.78
CA PRO A 73 -12.90 3.69 -7.96
C PRO A 73 -12.28 2.31 -7.89
N TYR A 74 -11.87 1.83 -6.70
CA TYR A 74 -11.37 0.48 -6.51
C TYR A 74 -12.41 -0.57 -6.93
N ILE A 75 -13.62 -0.50 -6.37
CA ILE A 75 -14.71 -1.46 -6.67
C ILE A 75 -15.05 -1.46 -8.16
N VAL A 76 -15.12 -0.27 -8.78
CA VAL A 76 -15.45 -0.16 -10.20
C VAL A 76 -14.35 -0.77 -11.07
N MET A 77 -13.10 -0.40 -10.84
CA MET A 77 -11.98 -0.83 -11.68
C MET A 77 -11.62 -2.30 -11.43
N GLU A 78 -11.57 -2.74 -10.19
CA GLU A 78 -11.32 -4.15 -9.83
C GLU A 78 -12.48 -5.04 -10.29
N GLY A 79 -13.73 -4.61 -10.06
CA GLY A 79 -14.91 -5.36 -10.53
C GLY A 79 -14.92 -5.52 -12.05
N LEU A 80 -14.57 -4.47 -12.79
CA LEU A 80 -14.43 -4.55 -14.25
C LEU A 80 -13.29 -5.48 -14.65
N TYR A 81 -12.14 -5.41 -13.95
CA TYR A 81 -11.00 -6.28 -14.23
C TYR A 81 -11.33 -7.76 -13.99
N ILE A 82 -12.03 -8.10 -12.90
CA ILE A 82 -12.50 -9.47 -12.61
C ILE A 82 -13.41 -9.98 -13.73
N ILE A 83 -14.34 -9.16 -14.22
CA ILE A 83 -15.23 -9.53 -15.33
C ILE A 83 -14.41 -9.75 -16.61
N LEU A 84 -13.50 -8.84 -16.93
CA LEU A 84 -12.65 -8.99 -18.12
C LEU A 84 -11.72 -10.20 -17.99
N ALA A 85 -11.21 -10.52 -16.80
CA ALA A 85 -10.38 -11.69 -16.54
C ALA A 85 -11.12 -13.02 -16.74
N SER A 86 -12.44 -13.03 -16.64
CA SER A 86 -13.25 -14.23 -16.95
C SER A 86 -13.55 -14.41 -18.45
N ILE A 87 -13.31 -13.36 -19.27
CA ILE A 87 -13.62 -13.37 -20.70
C ILE A 87 -12.33 -13.44 -21.55
N LEU A 88 -11.28 -12.75 -21.09
CA LEU A 88 -10.04 -12.60 -21.84
C LEU A 88 -8.99 -13.65 -21.42
N PRO A 89 -8.18 -14.16 -22.35
CA PRO A 89 -7.08 -15.08 -22.06
C PRO A 89 -5.86 -14.31 -21.52
N ILE A 90 -5.96 -13.84 -20.27
CA ILE A 90 -4.87 -13.17 -19.55
C ILE A 90 -4.26 -14.10 -18.51
N ASN A 91 -3.07 -13.74 -17.98
CA ASN A 91 -2.36 -14.56 -16.99
C ASN A 91 -3.17 -14.85 -15.72
N GLU A 92 -4.09 -13.97 -15.35
CA GLU A 92 -4.96 -14.10 -14.18
C GLU A 92 -6.38 -14.52 -14.59
N HIS A 93 -6.51 -15.36 -15.64
CA HIS A 93 -7.80 -15.84 -16.15
C HIS A 93 -8.62 -16.56 -15.07
N ILE A 94 -9.92 -16.35 -15.09
CA ILE A 94 -10.89 -16.96 -14.18
C ILE A 94 -11.78 -17.91 -15.00
N ASP A 95 -11.57 -19.23 -14.84
CA ASP A 95 -12.31 -20.26 -15.60
C ASP A 95 -13.82 -20.24 -15.34
N ARG A 96 -14.23 -19.96 -14.09
CA ARG A 96 -15.64 -19.86 -13.69
C ARG A 96 -15.84 -18.66 -12.80
N LEU A 97 -16.61 -17.69 -13.29
CA LEU A 97 -17.02 -16.53 -12.53
C LEU A 97 -18.42 -16.74 -11.97
N ASP A 98 -18.50 -16.95 -10.66
CA ASP A 98 -19.74 -16.89 -9.90
C ASP A 98 -19.70 -15.72 -8.91
N ILE A 99 -20.83 -15.46 -8.23
CA ILE A 99 -20.94 -14.34 -7.30
C ILE A 99 -19.97 -14.48 -6.11
N LEU A 100 -19.70 -15.69 -5.66
CA LEU A 100 -18.80 -15.95 -4.53
C LEU A 100 -17.34 -15.71 -4.94
N VAL A 101 -16.93 -16.18 -6.11
CA VAL A 101 -15.59 -15.93 -6.68
C VAL A 101 -15.40 -14.44 -6.90
N PHE A 102 -16.40 -13.74 -7.46
CA PHE A 102 -16.35 -12.30 -7.67
C PHE A 102 -16.13 -11.54 -6.34
N LEU A 103 -16.95 -11.84 -5.33
CA LEU A 103 -16.84 -11.19 -4.01
C LEU A 103 -15.51 -11.52 -3.30
N ARG A 104 -15.04 -12.76 -3.42
CA ARG A 104 -13.75 -13.17 -2.86
C ARG A 104 -12.59 -12.42 -3.51
N LYS A 105 -12.56 -12.34 -4.84
CA LYS A 105 -11.53 -11.58 -5.58
C LYS A 105 -11.57 -10.11 -5.20
N LEU A 106 -12.76 -9.50 -5.21
CA LEU A 106 -12.92 -8.10 -4.87
C LEU A 106 -12.49 -7.76 -3.43
N ALA A 107 -12.79 -8.64 -2.46
CA ALA A 107 -12.60 -8.33 -1.04
C ALA A 107 -11.31 -8.88 -0.43
N MET A 108 -10.77 -9.99 -0.96
CA MET A 108 -9.66 -10.73 -0.34
C MET A 108 -8.46 -10.93 -1.24
N GLU A 109 -8.68 -11.15 -2.53
CA GLU A 109 -7.63 -11.54 -3.48
C GLU A 109 -7.66 -10.64 -4.74
N PRO A 110 -7.40 -9.35 -4.61
CA PRO A 110 -7.48 -8.43 -5.75
C PRO A 110 -6.51 -8.82 -6.86
N LEU A 111 -6.98 -8.69 -8.09
CA LEU A 111 -6.25 -9.02 -9.30
C LEU A 111 -5.43 -7.83 -9.82
N GLY A 112 -4.43 -8.11 -10.62
CA GLY A 112 -3.64 -7.10 -11.32
C GLY A 112 -3.03 -6.05 -10.41
N PRO A 113 -3.05 -4.77 -10.79
CA PRO A 113 -2.38 -3.69 -10.05
C PRO A 113 -3.18 -3.17 -8.83
N TYR A 114 -4.43 -3.63 -8.66
CA TYR A 114 -5.35 -3.06 -7.66
C TYR A 114 -5.08 -3.51 -6.23
N TRP A 115 -4.25 -4.55 -6.03
CA TRP A 115 -3.80 -5.00 -4.72
C TRP A 115 -3.18 -3.87 -3.88
N TYR A 116 -2.53 -2.88 -4.52
CA TYR A 116 -1.95 -1.74 -3.81
C TYR A 116 -3.03 -0.89 -3.14
N ILE A 117 -4.08 -0.49 -3.88
CA ILE A 117 -5.17 0.35 -3.35
C ILE A 117 -5.94 -0.42 -2.28
N HIS A 118 -6.18 -1.71 -2.48
CA HIS A 118 -6.80 -2.60 -1.51
C HIS A 118 -6.04 -2.60 -0.17
N ASN A 119 -4.74 -2.92 -0.20
CA ASN A 119 -3.89 -2.91 1.00
C ASN A 119 -3.81 -1.52 1.64
N LEU A 120 -3.83 -0.45 0.86
CA LEU A 120 -3.82 0.92 1.36
C LEU A 120 -5.11 1.26 2.11
N ILE A 121 -6.27 0.88 1.58
CA ILE A 121 -7.56 1.09 2.23
C ILE A 121 -7.61 0.36 3.57
N ILE A 122 -7.23 -0.94 3.58
CA ILE A 122 -7.23 -1.75 4.81
C ILE A 122 -6.26 -1.17 5.85
N SER A 123 -5.03 -0.82 5.46
CA SER A 123 -4.05 -0.21 6.37
C SER A 123 -4.55 1.11 6.96
N TYR A 124 -5.22 1.94 6.14
CA TYR A 124 -5.77 3.21 6.60
C TYR A 124 -6.94 3.02 7.56
N VAL A 125 -7.86 2.06 7.28
CA VAL A 125 -9.00 1.71 8.13
C VAL A 125 -8.50 1.16 9.47
N ALA A 126 -7.58 0.20 9.44
CA ALA A 126 -7.01 -0.39 10.64
C ALA A 126 -6.33 0.67 11.52
N TYR A 127 -5.53 1.55 10.90
CA TYR A 127 -4.86 2.61 11.64
C TYR A 127 -5.83 3.65 12.21
N TYR A 128 -6.90 3.99 11.49
CA TYR A 128 -7.95 4.87 12.00
C TYR A 128 -8.65 4.25 13.20
N ALA A 129 -9.02 2.96 13.13
CA ALA A 129 -9.64 2.24 14.24
C ALA A 129 -8.75 2.25 15.50
N VAL A 130 -7.45 1.96 15.35
CA VAL A 130 -6.46 2.04 16.44
C VAL A 130 -6.39 3.44 17.04
N SER A 131 -6.33 4.47 16.19
CA SER A 131 -6.26 5.87 16.64
C SER A 131 -7.54 6.30 17.35
N TRP A 132 -8.69 5.81 16.90
CA TRP A 132 -9.98 6.05 17.56
C TRP A 132 -10.05 5.41 18.93
N LEU A 133 -9.60 4.15 19.07
CA LEU A 133 -9.50 3.45 20.36
C LEU A 133 -8.59 4.20 21.34
N TYR A 134 -7.43 4.66 20.88
CA TYR A 134 -6.50 5.45 21.68
C TYR A 134 -7.10 6.78 22.16
N ARG A 135 -7.78 7.51 21.28
CA ARG A 135 -8.45 8.78 21.63
C ARG A 135 -9.54 8.60 22.69
N ASN A 136 -10.24 7.46 22.69
CA ASN A 136 -11.26 7.15 23.69
C ASN A 136 -10.68 6.58 25.01
N LYS A 137 -9.39 6.78 25.28
CA LYS A 137 -8.69 6.38 26.52
C LYS A 137 -8.82 4.89 26.86
N ILE A 138 -8.96 4.03 25.85
CA ILE A 138 -8.91 2.59 26.05
C ILE A 138 -7.50 2.23 26.54
N LYS A 139 -7.42 1.39 27.58
CA LYS A 139 -6.15 1.00 28.20
C LYS A 139 -5.18 0.50 27.13
N ILE A 140 -3.96 1.03 27.14
CA ILE A 140 -2.91 0.72 26.15
C ILE A 140 -2.72 -0.79 25.93
N GLY A 141 -2.81 -1.59 27.00
CA GLY A 141 -2.72 -3.05 26.89
C GLY A 141 -3.84 -3.68 26.06
N ALA A 142 -5.09 -3.23 26.26
CA ALA A 142 -6.23 -3.69 25.45
C ALA A 142 -6.09 -3.23 23.99
N LEU A 143 -5.58 -2.02 23.76
CA LEU A 143 -5.28 -1.49 22.44
C LEU A 143 -4.25 -2.36 21.72
N LEU A 144 -3.10 -2.64 22.36
CA LEU A 144 -2.04 -3.46 21.78
C LEU A 144 -2.52 -4.87 21.45
N LEU A 145 -3.31 -5.49 22.35
CA LEU A 145 -3.90 -6.81 22.10
C LEU A 145 -4.89 -6.77 20.91
N THR A 146 -5.72 -5.75 20.81
CA THR A 146 -6.67 -5.60 19.70
C THR A 146 -5.93 -5.43 18.37
N VAL A 147 -4.88 -4.59 18.34
CA VAL A 147 -4.05 -4.37 17.16
C VAL A 147 -3.32 -5.65 16.74
N ALA A 148 -2.70 -6.34 17.70
CA ALA A 148 -2.00 -7.58 17.45
C ALA A 148 -2.97 -8.66 16.95
N PHE A 149 -4.12 -8.83 17.59
CA PHE A 149 -5.13 -9.80 17.19
C PHE A 149 -5.70 -9.49 15.80
N THR A 150 -6.07 -8.24 15.55
CA THR A 150 -6.59 -7.81 14.24
C THR A 150 -5.54 -7.97 13.15
N GLY A 151 -4.30 -7.58 13.42
CA GLY A 151 -3.18 -7.73 12.49
C GLY A 151 -2.89 -9.19 12.17
N ILE A 152 -2.81 -10.06 13.18
CA ILE A 152 -2.61 -11.50 13.00
C ILE A 152 -3.77 -12.10 12.21
N PHE A 153 -5.01 -11.76 12.56
CA PHE A 153 -6.19 -12.28 11.89
C PHE A 153 -6.27 -11.87 10.41
N VAL A 154 -6.01 -10.59 10.12
CA VAL A 154 -6.03 -10.07 8.74
C VAL A 154 -4.90 -10.69 7.90
N VAL A 155 -3.71 -10.85 8.48
CA VAL A 155 -2.57 -11.49 7.81
C VAL A 155 -2.81 -12.99 7.65
N TRP A 156 -3.38 -13.65 8.67
CA TRP A 156 -3.70 -15.09 8.63
C TRP A 156 -4.76 -15.41 7.58
N LEU A 157 -5.73 -14.52 7.38
CA LEU A 157 -6.72 -14.66 6.30
C LEU A 157 -6.13 -14.37 4.91
N GLY A 158 -4.88 -13.88 4.82
CA GLY A 158 -4.24 -13.54 3.56
C GLY A 158 -4.80 -12.29 2.86
N ILE A 159 -5.63 -11.49 3.57
CA ILE A 159 -6.30 -10.31 3.00
C ILE A 159 -5.29 -9.18 2.73
N ILE A 160 -4.21 -9.10 3.51
CA ILE A 160 -3.23 -8.03 3.42
C ILE A 160 -1.80 -8.57 3.55
N SER A 161 -0.88 -7.97 2.79
CA SER A 161 0.55 -8.21 2.99
C SER A 161 1.04 -7.50 4.26
N TRP A 162 1.65 -8.24 5.17
CA TRP A 162 2.23 -7.70 6.41
C TRP A 162 3.29 -6.61 6.16
N HIS A 163 4.03 -6.70 5.06
CA HIS A 163 5.01 -5.68 4.64
C HIS A 163 4.32 -4.32 4.41
N CYS A 164 3.16 -4.32 3.75
CA CYS A 164 2.40 -3.10 3.49
C CYS A 164 1.98 -2.38 4.78
N CYS A 165 1.52 -3.15 5.78
CA CYS A 165 1.17 -2.62 7.09
C CYS A 165 2.37 -2.00 7.81
N ILE A 166 3.54 -2.65 7.78
CA ILE A 166 4.76 -2.15 8.40
C ILE A 166 5.18 -0.84 7.75
N PHE A 167 5.30 -0.78 6.44
CA PHE A 167 5.72 0.44 5.75
C PHE A 167 4.73 1.60 5.94
N PHE A 168 3.44 1.31 5.95
CA PHE A 168 2.42 2.31 6.27
C PHE A 168 2.61 2.84 7.71
N THR A 169 2.84 1.94 8.68
CA THR A 169 3.06 2.29 10.09
C THR A 169 4.33 3.12 10.28
N ILE A 170 5.42 2.80 9.56
CA ILE A 170 6.64 3.60 9.55
C ILE A 170 6.32 5.03 9.09
N GLY A 171 5.56 5.19 8.01
CA GLY A 171 5.15 6.50 7.52
C GLY A 171 4.38 7.31 8.56
N VAL A 172 3.44 6.67 9.24
CA VAL A 172 2.71 7.28 10.35
C VAL A 172 3.64 7.64 11.50
N GLY A 173 4.58 6.76 11.87
CA GLY A 173 5.57 6.99 12.93
C GLY A 173 6.42 8.24 12.64
N ILE A 174 6.94 8.40 11.42
CA ILE A 174 7.68 9.58 10.98
C ILE A 174 6.86 10.86 11.23
N LYS A 175 5.56 10.83 10.90
CA LYS A 175 4.66 11.96 11.12
C LYS A 175 4.45 12.25 12.60
N LEU A 176 4.18 11.23 13.43
CA LEU A 176 3.94 11.39 14.87
C LEU A 176 5.17 11.89 15.61
N LEU A 177 6.36 11.44 15.22
CA LEU A 177 7.64 11.91 15.76
C LEU A 177 8.01 13.31 15.26
N ARG A 178 7.18 13.94 14.42
CA ARG A 178 7.41 15.27 13.81
C ARG A 178 8.75 15.36 13.06
N VAL A 179 9.25 14.24 12.56
CA VAL A 179 10.47 14.22 11.77
C VAL A 179 10.15 14.84 10.39
N PRO A 180 10.93 15.84 9.92
CA PRO A 180 10.73 16.39 8.58
C PRO A 180 10.89 15.29 7.54
N PHE A 181 9.88 15.06 6.71
CA PHE A 181 9.89 13.97 5.74
C PHE A 181 11.16 13.97 4.86
N LEU A 182 11.59 15.15 4.44
CA LEU A 182 12.78 15.32 3.62
C LEU A 182 14.10 14.96 4.33
N SER A 183 14.13 14.95 5.66
CA SER A 183 15.33 14.53 6.40
C SER A 183 15.53 13.02 6.37
N VAL A 184 14.43 12.26 6.23
CA VAL A 184 14.44 10.79 6.13
C VAL A 184 14.89 10.35 4.74
N PHE A 185 14.55 11.11 3.72
CA PHE A 185 14.86 10.80 2.32
C PHE A 185 16.06 11.58 1.77
N ARG A 186 16.98 12.00 2.64
CA ARG A 186 18.23 12.60 2.17
C ARG A 186 19.06 11.54 1.46
N PRO A 187 19.57 11.83 0.23
CA PRO A 187 20.55 10.96 -0.40
C PRO A 187 21.78 10.87 0.53
N SER A 188 22.09 9.69 1.00
CA SER A 188 23.28 9.44 1.80
C SER A 188 24.14 8.39 1.08
N LEU A 189 25.46 8.57 1.16
CA LEU A 189 26.41 7.58 0.64
C LEU A 189 26.15 6.20 1.24
N PHE A 190 25.77 6.14 2.52
CA PHE A 190 25.40 4.89 3.19
C PHE A 190 24.22 4.19 2.52
N ALA A 191 23.13 4.94 2.21
CA ALA A 191 21.95 4.39 1.52
C ALA A 191 22.35 3.85 0.12
N ILE A 192 23.18 4.58 -0.60
CA ILE A 192 23.69 4.16 -1.92
C ILE A 192 24.48 2.86 -1.81
N ILE A 193 25.41 2.78 -0.86
CA ILE A 193 26.24 1.58 -0.62
C ILE A 193 25.36 0.39 -0.25
N VAL A 194 24.41 0.55 0.69
CA VAL A 194 23.48 -0.51 1.10
C VAL A 194 22.65 -1.00 -0.08
N THR A 195 22.18 -0.08 -0.93
CA THR A 195 21.43 -0.44 -2.13
C THR A 195 22.29 -1.23 -3.12
N ILE A 196 23.54 -0.78 -3.37
CA ILE A 196 24.47 -1.49 -4.27
C ILE A 196 24.78 -2.89 -3.72
N VAL A 197 25.12 -2.99 -2.42
CA VAL A 197 25.41 -4.28 -1.77
C VAL A 197 24.17 -5.19 -1.79
N GLY A 198 22.99 -4.66 -1.55
CA GLY A 198 21.75 -5.41 -1.64
C GLY A 198 21.49 -5.98 -3.03
N ILE A 199 21.75 -5.20 -4.08
CA ILE A 199 21.61 -5.65 -5.47
C ILE A 199 22.65 -6.74 -5.81
N THR A 200 23.90 -6.56 -5.40
CA THR A 200 24.97 -7.52 -5.70
C THR A 200 24.81 -8.83 -4.94
N SER A 201 24.33 -8.80 -3.70
CA SER A 201 24.04 -10.02 -2.91
C SER A 201 22.80 -10.78 -3.39
N TRP A 202 21.91 -10.11 -4.13
CA TRP A 202 20.73 -10.76 -4.72
C TRP A 202 21.04 -11.52 -6.01
N GLN A 203 22.13 -11.17 -6.70
CA GLN A 203 22.56 -11.83 -7.95
C GLN A 203 23.51 -13.03 -7.71
N SER A 204 23.94 -13.25 -6.50
CA SER A 204 24.76 -14.41 -6.07
C SER A 204 23.90 -15.52 -5.47
#